data_f8101ff98d9c6dec866fadb5c362b76e
#
_entry.id   f8101ff98d9c6dec866fadb5c362b76e
#
_cell.length_a   1.000
_cell.length_b   1.000
_cell.length_c   1.000
_cell.angle_alpha   90.00
_cell.angle_beta   90.00
_cell.angle_gamma   90.00
#
_symmetry.space_group_name_H-M   'P 1'
#
loop_
_entity.id
_entity.type
_entity.pdbx_description
1 polymer ?
#
loop_
_entity_poly.entity_id
_entity_poly.type
_entity_poly.pdbx_seq_one_letter_code
_entity_poly.pdbx_strand_id
1 'polypeptide(L)'
;MEFSDTTYSWSGKTVLIVEDNETSNIYFEAALRKTKANLVWAKNGLDAVEMVKKNNQINLILMDINMPKLDGIEATRIIKGLFPEIIIVVQTAFILSGEERLCVDAGCDEFITKPIRLKYLLDTINRYLASPKET
;
A
#
# COMPACT_ATOMS: atom_id res chain seq x y z
N MET A 1 -17.71 -15.71 -16.55
CA MET A 1 -17.57 -15.66 -16.13
C MET A 1 -17.40 -15.04 -15.55
N GLU A 2 -17.15 -14.83 -15.22
CA GLU A 2 -17.01 -14.37 -14.67
C GLU A 2 -16.48 -13.83 -14.03
N PHE A 3 -16.15 -13.72 -13.90
CA PHE A 3 -15.50 -13.24 -13.35
C PHE A 3 -15.35 -12.23 -13.18
N SER A 4 -15.19 -11.92 -13.05
CA SER A 4 -15.07 -11.10 -12.84
C SER A 4 -15.35 -10.18 -12.60
N ASP A 5 -15.46 -10.13 -12.55
CA ASP A 5 -15.93 -9.30 -12.28
C ASP A 5 -15.89 -8.34 -11.38
N THR A 6 -15.39 -8.28 -10.66
CA THR A 6 -15.11 -7.36 -9.61
C THR A 6 -14.02 -6.42 -10.02
N THR A 7 -14.33 -5.55 -10.90
CA THR A 7 -13.37 -4.52 -11.26
C THR A 7 -13.76 -3.27 -10.50
N TYR A 8 -12.94 -2.90 -9.55
CA TYR A 8 -13.13 -1.64 -8.85
C TYR A 8 -12.63 -0.50 -9.72
N SER A 9 -13.18 0.67 -9.52
CA SER A 9 -12.69 1.87 -10.16
C SER A 9 -12.21 2.84 -9.09
N TRP A 10 -10.92 3.15 -9.14
CA TRP A 10 -10.32 4.10 -8.20
C TRP A 10 -9.79 5.30 -8.97
N SER A 11 -10.54 5.70 -9.96
CA SER A 11 -10.20 6.84 -10.78
C SER A 11 -10.08 8.09 -9.89
N GLY A 12 -9.02 8.85 -10.09
CA GLY A 12 -8.77 10.03 -9.26
C GLY A 12 -8.05 9.75 -7.98
N LYS A 13 -7.77 8.47 -7.67
CA LYS A 13 -7.02 8.11 -6.48
C LYS A 13 -5.59 7.75 -6.87
N THR A 14 -4.64 8.03 -5.98
CA THR A 14 -3.24 7.73 -6.21
C THR A 14 -2.76 6.72 -5.19
N VAL A 15 -2.16 5.64 -5.68
CA VAL A 15 -1.61 4.58 -4.85
C VAL A 15 -0.10 4.55 -5.04
N LEU A 16 0.63 4.67 -3.94
CA LEU A 16 2.08 4.54 -3.95
C LEU A 16 2.45 3.12 -3.58
N ILE A 17 3.25 2.48 -4.41
CA ILE A 17 3.72 1.13 -4.16
C ILE A 17 5.19 1.20 -3.78
N VAL A 18 5.52 0.75 -2.58
CA VAL A 18 6.89 0.77 -2.07
C VAL A 18 7.40 -0.65 -2.05
N GLU A 19 8.22 -0.98 -3.02
CA GLU A 19 8.65 -2.34 -3.25
C GLU A 19 9.92 -2.32 -4.10
N ASP A 20 10.97 -3.02 -3.68
CA ASP A 20 12.21 -3.04 -4.43
C ASP A 20 12.32 -4.24 -5.37
N ASN A 21 11.42 -5.21 -5.27
CA ASN A 21 11.45 -6.40 -6.12
C ASN A 21 10.73 -6.15 -7.42
N GLU A 22 11.45 -6.29 -8.52
CA GLU A 22 10.91 -5.96 -9.83
C GLU A 22 9.76 -6.87 -10.22
N THR A 23 9.86 -8.16 -9.90
CA THR A 23 8.78 -9.09 -10.20
C THR A 23 7.51 -8.73 -9.46
N SER A 24 7.64 -8.36 -8.19
CA SER A 24 6.47 -7.92 -7.41
C SER A 24 5.86 -6.67 -8.01
N ASN A 25 6.69 -5.75 -8.48
CA ASN A 25 6.17 -4.53 -9.08
C ASN A 25 5.40 -4.79 -10.36
N ILE A 26 5.87 -5.72 -11.18
CA ILE A 26 5.14 -6.12 -12.37
C ILE A 26 3.78 -6.68 -12.00
N TYR A 27 3.75 -7.51 -10.96
CA TYR A 27 2.49 -8.08 -10.48
C TYR A 27 1.52 -6.99 -10.03
N PHE A 28 2.01 -6.04 -9.22
CA PHE A 28 1.15 -4.99 -8.72
C PHE A 28 0.64 -4.08 -9.83
N GLU A 29 1.51 -3.79 -10.79
CA GLU A 29 1.05 -2.95 -11.91
C GLU A 29 -0.06 -3.65 -12.68
N ALA A 30 0.12 -4.93 -12.99
CA ALA A 30 -0.90 -5.66 -13.71
C ALA A 30 -2.20 -5.74 -12.90
N ALA A 31 -2.07 -5.98 -11.60
CA ALA A 31 -3.23 -6.13 -10.74
C ALA A 31 -4.01 -4.84 -10.56
N LEU A 32 -3.30 -3.72 -10.47
CA LEU A 32 -3.95 -2.47 -10.09
C LEU A 32 -4.29 -1.57 -11.27
N ARG A 33 -3.69 -1.83 -12.43
CA ARG A 33 -3.93 -0.97 -13.58
C ARG A 33 -5.41 -0.90 -13.94
N LYS A 34 -6.11 -2.01 -13.84
CA LYS A 34 -7.51 -2.08 -14.25
C LYS A 34 -8.41 -1.22 -13.38
N THR A 35 -7.94 -0.84 -12.21
CA THR A 35 -8.73 0.00 -11.31
C THR A 35 -8.68 1.47 -11.69
N LYS A 36 -7.79 1.82 -12.62
CA LYS A 36 -7.61 3.20 -13.09
C LYS A 36 -7.04 4.13 -12.05
N ALA A 37 -6.51 3.60 -10.97
CA ALA A 37 -5.79 4.42 -10.00
C ALA A 37 -4.51 4.95 -10.63
N ASN A 38 -4.07 6.11 -10.18
CA ASN A 38 -2.74 6.59 -10.51
C ASN A 38 -1.74 5.81 -9.67
N LEU A 39 -0.79 5.16 -10.32
CA LEU A 39 0.21 4.35 -9.62
C LEU A 39 1.54 5.07 -9.63
N VAL A 40 2.12 5.23 -8.47
CA VAL A 40 3.47 5.77 -8.34
C VAL A 40 4.30 4.78 -7.54
N TRP A 41 5.60 4.85 -7.66
CA TRP A 41 6.48 3.79 -7.19
C TRP A 41 7.65 4.35 -6.41
N ALA A 42 8.03 3.69 -5.33
CA ALA A 42 9.24 3.97 -4.58
C ALA A 42 9.96 2.66 -4.33
N LYS A 43 11.28 2.69 -4.30
CA LYS A 43 12.07 1.47 -4.18
C LYS A 43 12.43 1.13 -2.74
N ASN A 44 12.25 2.07 -1.83
CA ASN A 44 12.59 1.84 -0.43
C ASN A 44 11.83 2.85 0.42
N GLY A 45 11.97 2.69 1.74
CA GLY A 45 11.23 3.55 2.66
C GLY A 45 11.65 5.01 2.61
N LEU A 46 12.93 5.26 2.39
CA LEU A 46 13.40 6.63 2.32
C LEU A 46 12.80 7.35 1.13
N ASP A 47 12.80 6.70 -0.03
CA ASP A 47 12.19 7.29 -1.22
C ASP A 47 10.69 7.50 -1.01
N ALA A 48 10.03 6.58 -0.30
CA ALA A 48 8.61 6.72 -0.03
C ALA A 48 8.34 7.97 0.80
N VAL A 49 9.14 8.20 1.84
CA VAL A 49 8.97 9.37 2.69
C VAL A 49 9.16 10.65 1.86
N GLU A 50 10.20 10.69 1.04
CA GLU A 50 10.45 11.86 0.22
C GLU A 50 9.33 12.09 -0.78
N MET A 51 8.83 11.03 -1.37
CA MET A 51 7.77 11.15 -2.37
C MET A 51 6.48 11.68 -1.75
N VAL A 52 6.15 11.21 -0.55
CA VAL A 52 4.94 11.67 0.13
C VAL A 52 5.05 13.14 0.48
N LYS A 53 6.25 13.60 0.87
CA LYS A 53 6.46 15.01 1.17
C LYS A 53 6.26 15.89 -0.04
N LYS A 54 6.58 15.39 -1.24
CA LYS A 54 6.47 16.16 -2.46
C LYS A 54 5.12 16.04 -3.14
N ASN A 55 4.39 14.96 -2.87
CA ASN A 55 3.13 14.69 -3.53
C ASN A 55 2.06 14.39 -2.47
N ASN A 56 1.35 15.42 -2.07
CA ASN A 56 0.36 15.28 -1.01
C ASN A 56 -0.98 14.72 -1.51
N GLN A 57 -1.02 14.24 -2.75
CA GLN A 57 -2.24 13.64 -3.29
C GLN A 57 -2.25 12.13 -3.22
N ILE A 58 -1.22 11.55 -2.59
CA ILE A 58 -1.19 10.10 -2.41
C ILE A 58 -2.26 9.72 -1.38
N ASN A 59 -3.13 8.78 -1.78
CA ASN A 59 -4.24 8.37 -0.92
C ASN A 59 -3.92 7.13 -0.12
N LEU A 60 -3.15 6.21 -0.69
CA LEU A 60 -2.89 4.94 -0.06
C LEU A 60 -1.50 4.45 -0.46
N ILE A 61 -0.84 3.79 0.46
CA ILE A 61 0.49 3.24 0.23
C ILE A 61 0.47 1.74 0.49
N LEU A 62 0.98 0.96 -0.46
CA LEU A 62 1.31 -0.44 -0.24
C LEU A 62 2.76 -0.49 0.16
N MET A 63 3.03 -0.85 1.40
CA MET A 63 4.37 -0.74 1.98
C MET A 63 4.95 -2.10 2.30
N ASP A 64 6.02 -2.48 1.59
CA ASP A 64 6.79 -3.66 1.94
C ASP A 64 7.67 -3.31 3.13
N ILE A 65 7.69 -4.16 4.15
CA ILE A 65 8.51 -3.87 5.32
C ILE A 65 9.90 -4.46 5.25
N ASN A 66 10.15 -5.35 4.31
CA ASN A 66 11.45 -6.00 4.19
C ASN A 66 12.26 -5.42 3.05
N MET A 67 12.82 -4.23 3.29
CA MET A 67 13.55 -3.50 2.26
C MET A 67 14.86 -2.97 2.81
N PRO A 68 15.85 -2.74 1.92
CA PRO A 68 17.06 -2.06 2.34
C PRO A 68 16.78 -0.59 2.61
N LYS A 69 17.78 0.07 3.19
CA LYS A 69 17.70 1.46 3.61
C LYS A 69 16.61 1.59 4.67
N LEU A 70 15.82 2.65 4.64
CA LEU A 70 14.79 2.80 5.65
C LEU A 70 13.75 1.71 5.47
N ASP A 71 13.52 0.88 6.48
CA ASP A 71 12.56 -0.21 6.36
C ASP A 71 11.13 0.33 6.42
N GLY A 72 10.19 -0.55 6.02
CA GLY A 72 8.80 -0.15 5.87
C GLY A 72 8.12 0.22 7.17
N ILE A 73 8.53 -0.38 8.29
CA ILE A 73 7.92 -0.04 9.57
C ILE A 73 8.29 1.37 9.98
N GLU A 74 9.56 1.72 9.85
CA GLU A 74 10.00 3.05 10.20
C GLU A 74 9.44 4.10 9.24
N ALA A 75 9.37 3.77 7.94
CA ALA A 75 8.77 4.66 6.97
C ALA A 75 7.30 4.90 7.30
N THR A 76 6.59 3.84 7.70
CA THR A 76 5.19 3.97 8.10
C THR A 76 5.05 4.94 9.26
N ARG A 77 5.92 4.79 10.28
CA ARG A 77 5.86 5.66 11.44
C ARG A 77 6.06 7.12 11.05
N ILE A 78 7.04 7.38 10.19
CA ILE A 78 7.34 8.75 9.76
C ILE A 78 6.16 9.32 8.97
N ILE A 79 5.67 8.55 8.01
CA ILE A 79 4.60 9.05 7.14
C ILE A 79 3.32 9.30 7.92
N LYS A 80 2.95 8.37 8.80
CA LYS A 80 1.73 8.56 9.60
C LYS A 80 1.87 9.73 10.55
N GLY A 81 3.09 9.99 11.01
CA GLY A 81 3.32 11.15 11.86
C GLY A 81 3.15 12.47 11.12
N LEU A 82 3.52 12.50 9.84
CA LEU A 82 3.42 13.71 9.04
C LEU A 82 2.06 13.84 8.35
N PHE A 83 1.48 12.74 7.92
CA PHE A 83 0.26 12.74 7.13
C PHE A 83 -0.65 11.61 7.59
N PRO A 84 -1.29 11.77 8.76
CA PRO A 84 -2.06 10.66 9.34
C PRO A 84 -3.25 10.21 8.50
N GLU A 85 -3.68 11.01 7.55
CA GLU A 85 -4.82 10.65 6.73
C GLU A 85 -4.44 9.69 5.59
N ILE A 86 -3.16 9.51 5.29
CA ILE A 86 -2.76 8.58 4.24
C ILE A 86 -2.91 7.16 4.77
N ILE A 87 -3.60 6.33 4.00
CA ILE A 87 -3.81 4.93 4.39
C ILE A 87 -2.56 4.13 4.05
N ILE A 88 -2.07 3.34 4.99
CA ILE A 88 -0.89 2.50 4.75
C ILE A 88 -1.25 1.05 4.99
N VAL A 89 -1.11 0.25 3.92
CA VAL A 89 -1.31 -1.18 3.94
C VAL A 89 0.07 -1.82 3.88
N VAL A 90 0.47 -2.46 4.98
CA VAL A 90 1.79 -3.07 5.07
C VAL A 90 1.72 -4.50 4.54
N GLN A 91 2.75 -4.92 3.82
CA GLN A 91 2.84 -6.29 3.33
C GLN A 91 4.17 -6.91 3.74
N THR A 92 4.15 -8.20 4.01
CA THR A 92 5.35 -8.90 4.42
C THR A 92 5.30 -10.35 3.94
N ALA A 93 6.49 -10.94 3.69
CA ALA A 93 6.59 -12.31 3.23
C ALA A 93 6.19 -13.32 4.31
N PHE A 94 6.40 -12.99 5.57
CA PHE A 94 6.04 -13.87 6.65
C PHE A 94 5.91 -13.05 7.93
N ILE A 95 5.20 -13.61 8.89
CA ILE A 95 4.99 -12.96 10.17
C ILE A 95 5.95 -13.56 11.18
N LEU A 96 6.82 -12.74 11.71
CA LEU A 96 7.65 -13.12 12.83
C LEU A 96 6.98 -12.62 14.11
N SER A 97 7.38 -13.22 15.22
CA SER A 97 6.86 -12.81 16.51
C SER A 97 7.06 -11.30 16.71
N GLY A 98 5.98 -10.61 16.96
CA GLY A 98 6.03 -9.18 17.27
C GLY A 98 6.02 -8.25 16.05
N GLU A 99 6.17 -8.78 14.83
CA GLU A 99 6.27 -7.92 13.66
C GLU A 99 4.94 -7.22 13.37
N GLU A 100 3.85 -7.95 13.50
CA GLU A 100 2.54 -7.33 13.30
C GLU A 100 2.31 -6.21 14.31
N ARG A 101 2.72 -6.44 15.54
CA ARG A 101 2.56 -5.44 16.57
C ARG A 101 3.36 -4.19 16.27
N LEU A 102 4.57 -4.37 15.76
CA LEU A 102 5.40 -3.22 15.38
C LEU A 102 4.73 -2.40 14.28
N CYS A 103 4.07 -3.07 13.34
CA CYS A 103 3.37 -2.37 12.28
C CYS A 103 2.19 -1.58 12.83
N VAL A 104 1.42 -2.19 13.72
CA VAL A 104 0.29 -1.51 14.33
C VAL A 104 0.75 -0.32 15.14
N ASP A 105 1.81 -0.50 15.91
CA ASP A 105 2.34 0.59 16.72
C ASP A 105 2.88 1.73 15.87
N ALA A 106 3.35 1.42 14.67
CA ALA A 106 3.82 2.44 13.75
C ALA A 106 2.67 3.19 13.09
N GLY A 107 1.44 2.66 13.19
CA GLY A 107 0.26 3.34 12.70
C GLY A 107 -0.30 2.80 11.39
N CYS A 108 0.13 1.63 10.94
CA CYS A 108 -0.41 1.10 9.70
C CYS A 108 -1.90 0.83 9.85
N ASP A 109 -2.61 0.90 8.74
CA ASP A 109 -4.05 0.70 8.73
C ASP A 109 -4.42 -0.74 8.48
N GLU A 110 -3.56 -1.47 7.77
CA GLU A 110 -3.84 -2.85 7.42
C GLU A 110 -2.52 -3.61 7.28
N PHE A 111 -2.56 -4.92 7.51
CA PHE A 111 -1.37 -5.76 7.48
C PHE A 111 -1.70 -7.00 6.67
N ILE A 112 -0.98 -7.25 5.59
CA ILE A 112 -1.24 -8.36 4.68
C ILE A 112 0.01 -9.23 4.57
N THR A 113 -0.17 -10.55 4.64
CA THR A 113 0.93 -11.48 4.49
C THR A 113 0.98 -12.04 3.07
N LYS A 114 2.18 -12.25 2.58
CA LYS A 114 2.38 -12.89 1.27
C LYS A 114 2.28 -14.40 1.42
N PRO A 115 1.86 -15.12 0.40
CA PRO A 115 1.51 -14.64 -0.93
C PRO A 115 0.19 -13.90 -0.93
N ILE A 116 0.14 -12.77 -1.62
CA ILE A 116 -1.03 -11.92 -1.62
C ILE A 116 -1.99 -12.37 -2.71
N ARG A 117 -3.21 -12.69 -2.32
CA ARG A 117 -4.23 -13.03 -3.30
C ARG A 117 -4.82 -11.76 -3.89
N LEU A 118 -4.97 -11.75 -5.20
CA LEU A 118 -5.43 -10.56 -5.90
C LEU A 118 -6.76 -10.05 -5.37
N LYS A 119 -7.74 -10.94 -5.22
CA LYS A 119 -9.04 -10.49 -4.75
C LYS A 119 -8.97 -9.89 -3.36
N TYR A 120 -8.20 -10.50 -2.48
CA TYR A 120 -8.06 -9.99 -1.12
C TYR A 120 -7.39 -8.62 -1.12
N LEU A 121 -6.36 -8.45 -1.96
CA LEU A 121 -5.68 -7.17 -2.06
C LEU A 121 -6.64 -6.09 -2.54
N LEU A 122 -7.37 -6.38 -3.63
CA LEU A 122 -8.29 -5.40 -4.19
C LEU A 122 -9.42 -5.06 -3.23
N ASP A 123 -9.98 -6.06 -2.56
CA ASP A 123 -11.06 -5.82 -1.61
C ASP A 123 -10.55 -4.97 -0.44
N THR A 124 -9.35 -5.25 0.04
CA THR A 124 -8.78 -4.51 1.16
C THR A 124 -8.57 -3.04 0.78
N ILE A 125 -7.95 -2.80 -0.36
CA ILE A 125 -7.70 -1.43 -0.79
C ILE A 125 -9.03 -0.71 -1.02
N ASN A 126 -9.98 -1.41 -1.61
CA ASN A 126 -11.26 -0.77 -1.93
C ASN A 126 -12.00 -0.30 -0.67
N ARG A 127 -11.85 -1.01 0.43
CA ARG A 127 -12.50 -0.58 1.68
C ARG A 127 -12.06 0.82 2.08
N TYR A 128 -10.83 1.17 1.76
CA TYR A 128 -10.29 2.47 2.13
C TYR A 128 -10.51 3.54 1.07
N LEU A 129 -10.41 3.17 -0.20
CA LEU A 129 -10.49 4.16 -1.27
C LEU A 129 -11.90 4.48 -1.72
N ALA A 130 -12.79 3.51 -1.66
CA ALA A 130 -14.15 3.68 -2.15
C ALA A 130 -15.11 4.14 -1.06
N SER A 131 -14.66 4.19 0.17
CA SER A 131 -15.58 4.59 1.23
C SER A 131 -15.97 6.03 1.01
N PRO A 132 -17.16 6.35 0.99
CA PRO A 132 -17.58 7.66 0.68
C PRO A 132 -18.29 8.44 1.63
N LYS A 133 -18.22 8.20 1.38
CA LYS A 133 -18.72 8.71 1.67
C LYS A 133 -19.73 8.91 2.02
N GLU A 134 -20.01 8.92 2.29
CA GLU A 134 -20.75 8.92 2.59
C GLU A 134 -21.37 9.29 3.01
N THR A 135 -21.60 9.46 3.11
CA THR A 135 -22.12 9.69 3.46
C THR A 135 -22.51 9.92 3.60
#